data_0493000cb2d3a3d4250af17adc7bdfe4
#
_entry.id   0493000cb2d3a3d4250af17adc7bdfe4
#
_cell.length_a   1.000
_cell.length_b   1.000
_cell.length_c   1.000
_cell.angle_alpha   90.00
_cell.angle_beta   90.00
_cell.angle_gamma   90.00
#
_symmetry.space_group_name_H-M   'P 1'
#
loop_
_entity.id
_entity.type
_entity.pdbx_description
1 polymer ?
#
loop_
_entity_poly.entity_id
_entity_poly.type
_entity_poly.pdbx_seq_one_letter_code
_entity_poly.pdbx_strand_id
1 'polypeptide(L)'
;MKKRVIAVIAVLALSVAMFGCKAGSDTGNGKKQREESAGDMGTEGKATAEEETEIQVFIAASLNTVMTELAKEYQKDHPNVKIIYNADSSGTLLTQIEEGYECDLFFSAAQKQMDVLEADGFLVDGTRSDVVNNQVVVITLKDSKTKVKGLANLQDAESIALAGGSVPVGKYTRQALVNMGIIHTSNDPDSITAQEISEAFGGVEISEQDNVSKVLAAVVEGSCEVGTTYYSDTYGYEDELNILQTVSYDLTGNVIYPIAQVKNDEASDA
;
A
#
# COMPACT_ATOMS: atom_id res chain seq x y z
N MET A 1 -47.90 -8.43 4.16
CA MET A 1 -47.75 -9.34 5.32
C MET A 1 -46.31 -9.27 5.76
N LYS A 2 -46.12 -8.80 7.00
CA LYS A 2 -44.80 -8.57 7.63
C LYS A 2 -44.23 -9.91 8.13
N LYS A 3 -42.95 -10.19 7.90
CA LYS A 3 -42.19 -11.14 8.74
C LYS A 3 -40.87 -10.49 9.13
N ARG A 4 -40.78 -10.11 10.40
CA ARG A 4 -39.58 -9.70 11.11
C ARG A 4 -38.79 -10.96 11.46
N VAL A 5 -37.47 -10.95 11.21
CA VAL A 5 -36.55 -11.92 11.77
C VAL A 5 -35.71 -11.20 12.83
N ILE A 6 -35.84 -11.66 14.05
CA ILE A 6 -35.12 -11.18 15.25
C ILE A 6 -33.81 -11.93 15.30
N ALA A 7 -32.67 -11.19 15.33
CA ALA A 7 -31.37 -11.76 15.63
C ALA A 7 -31.15 -11.78 17.16
N VAL A 8 -30.87 -12.98 17.68
CA VAL A 8 -30.54 -13.19 19.09
C VAL A 8 -29.03 -13.06 19.26
N ILE A 9 -28.62 -12.09 20.09
CA ILE A 9 -27.23 -11.95 20.54
C ILE A 9 -27.07 -12.82 21.79
N ALA A 10 -26.21 -13.83 21.72
CA ALA A 10 -25.78 -14.62 22.87
C ALA A 10 -24.47 -14.04 23.43
N VAL A 11 -24.58 -13.44 24.63
CA VAL A 11 -23.44 -13.03 25.45
C VAL A 11 -22.97 -14.23 26.26
N LEU A 12 -21.73 -14.67 26.06
CA LEU A 12 -21.09 -15.69 26.90
C LEU A 12 -20.14 -14.99 27.88
N ALA A 13 -20.58 -14.94 29.15
CA ALA A 13 -19.73 -14.51 30.27
C ALA A 13 -18.89 -15.73 30.72
N LEU A 14 -17.57 -15.60 30.75
CA LEU A 14 -16.65 -16.58 31.31
C LEU A 14 -16.15 -16.08 32.68
N SER A 15 -16.52 -16.82 33.72
CA SER A 15 -16.20 -16.57 35.12
C SER A 15 -14.78 -16.99 35.46
N VAL A 16 -14.07 -16.10 36.13
CA VAL A 16 -12.76 -16.29 36.77
C VAL A 16 -12.91 -17.13 38.03
N ALA A 17 -12.19 -18.24 38.15
CA ALA A 17 -12.01 -18.97 39.39
C ALA A 17 -10.59 -18.74 39.93
N MET A 18 -10.51 -18.03 41.06
CA MET A 18 -9.33 -17.95 41.91
C MET A 18 -9.20 -19.17 42.80
N PHE A 19 -8.01 -19.74 42.90
CA PHE A 19 -7.54 -20.51 44.05
C PHE A 19 -6.12 -20.03 44.37
N GLY A 20 -5.79 -19.40 45.42
CA GLY A 20 -5.90 -19.77 46.81
C GLY A 20 -4.51 -20.20 47.32
N CYS A 21 -3.80 -19.24 47.99
CA CYS A 21 -2.51 -19.45 48.68
C CYS A 21 -2.54 -20.52 49.72
N LYS A 22 -1.40 -21.23 49.96
CA LYS A 22 -1.00 -21.62 51.31
C LYS A 22 0.51 -21.60 51.48
N ALA A 23 0.94 -20.78 52.41
CA ALA A 23 2.29 -20.69 52.98
C ALA A 23 2.55 -21.91 53.91
N GLY A 24 3.78 -22.32 53.98
CA GLY A 24 4.31 -23.26 54.97
C GLY A 24 5.81 -23.07 55.13
N SER A 25 6.18 -22.41 56.20
CA SER A 25 7.54 -22.31 56.74
C SER A 25 7.94 -23.65 57.35
N ASP A 26 9.18 -24.11 57.16
CA ASP A 26 9.96 -24.56 58.31
C ASP A 26 11.49 -24.62 58.05
N THR A 27 12.21 -24.37 59.10
CA THR A 27 13.63 -24.21 59.32
C THR A 27 14.37 -25.55 59.39
N GLY A 28 15.64 -25.58 58.92
CA GLY A 28 16.50 -26.75 59.13
C GLY A 28 17.96 -26.53 58.69
N ASN A 29 18.77 -26.20 59.66
CA ASN A 29 20.21 -25.99 59.67
C ASN A 29 21.04 -27.26 59.39
N GLY A 30 22.16 -27.17 58.62
CA GLY A 30 23.08 -28.30 58.43
C GLY A 30 24.36 -27.94 57.66
N LYS A 31 25.46 -27.76 58.38
CA LYS A 31 26.80 -27.39 57.93
C LYS A 31 27.57 -28.49 57.20
N LYS A 32 28.57 -28.04 56.39
CA LYS A 32 29.85 -28.67 55.96
C LYS A 32 29.73 -29.55 54.71
N GLN A 33 30.61 -29.51 53.73
CA GLN A 33 32.06 -29.32 53.68
C GLN A 33 32.52 -29.00 52.24
N ARG A 34 33.61 -28.34 52.14
CA ARG A 34 34.46 -27.91 51.05
C ARG A 34 35.10 -29.10 50.30
N GLU A 35 35.09 -29.07 48.95
CA GLU A 35 36.19 -29.61 48.16
C GLU A 35 36.31 -28.79 46.86
N GLU A 36 37.51 -28.27 46.64
CA GLU A 36 37.95 -27.60 45.42
C GLU A 36 38.14 -28.63 44.30
N SER A 37 37.69 -28.33 43.11
CA SER A 37 38.29 -28.83 41.88
C SER A 37 38.22 -27.74 40.82
N ALA A 38 39.38 -27.28 40.40
CA ALA A 38 39.57 -26.38 39.27
C ALA A 38 39.32 -27.11 37.95
N GLY A 39 38.79 -26.39 36.99
CA GLY A 39 38.83 -26.83 35.59
C GLY A 39 37.69 -26.33 34.74
N ASP A 40 38.07 -25.48 33.90
CA ASP A 40 37.59 -25.18 32.57
C ASP A 40 36.74 -23.90 32.43
N MET A 41 37.46 -22.86 31.98
CA MET A 41 36.89 -21.67 31.39
C MET A 41 36.41 -22.00 29.96
N GLY A 42 35.23 -22.54 29.86
CA GLY A 42 34.44 -22.46 28.63
C GLY A 42 33.78 -21.07 28.55
N THR A 43 34.37 -20.18 27.77
CA THR A 43 33.70 -18.93 27.35
C THR A 43 32.56 -19.31 26.43
N GLU A 44 31.42 -19.69 26.99
CA GLU A 44 30.16 -19.66 26.20
C GLU A 44 29.90 -18.21 25.87
N GLY A 45 30.16 -17.87 24.61
CA GLY A 45 29.72 -16.64 24.02
C GLY A 45 28.18 -16.63 24.09
N LYS A 46 27.68 -15.85 25.05
CA LYS A 46 26.26 -15.50 25.10
C LYS A 46 25.99 -14.74 23.81
N ALA A 47 25.48 -15.45 22.78
CA ALA A 47 24.88 -14.79 21.64
C ALA A 47 23.74 -13.95 22.23
N THR A 48 23.93 -12.66 22.29
CA THR A 48 22.83 -11.70 22.49
C THR A 48 21.88 -11.96 21.34
N ALA A 49 20.70 -12.49 21.61
CA ALA A 49 19.62 -12.48 20.64
C ALA A 49 19.46 -11.01 20.25
N GLU A 50 19.70 -10.68 18.98
CA GLU A 50 19.38 -9.36 18.45
C GLU A 50 17.89 -9.18 18.65
N GLU A 51 17.47 -8.04 19.20
CA GLU A 51 16.06 -7.72 19.40
C GLU A 51 15.37 -7.69 18.03
N GLU A 52 14.19 -8.30 17.96
CA GLU A 52 13.37 -8.27 16.76
C GLU A 52 12.85 -6.84 16.58
N THR A 53 13.12 -6.24 15.43
CA THR A 53 12.68 -4.88 15.08
C THR A 53 11.57 -4.98 14.03
N GLU A 54 10.41 -4.40 14.29
CA GLU A 54 9.33 -4.25 13.31
C GLU A 54 9.41 -2.87 12.65
N ILE A 55 9.22 -2.81 11.33
CA ILE A 55 9.18 -1.58 10.55
C ILE A 55 7.84 -1.53 9.81
N GLN A 56 7.04 -0.50 10.07
CA GLN A 56 5.75 -0.25 9.43
C GLN A 56 5.97 0.58 8.16
N VAL A 57 5.73 0.01 6.99
CA VAL A 57 5.97 0.69 5.71
C VAL A 57 4.67 0.85 4.95
N PHE A 58 4.24 2.08 4.75
CA PHE A 58 3.09 2.41 3.92
C PHE A 58 3.56 2.57 2.48
N ILE A 59 3.02 1.76 1.58
CA ILE A 59 3.43 1.71 0.17
C ILE A 59 2.23 1.90 -0.76
N ALA A 60 2.43 2.69 -1.80
CA ALA A 60 1.44 2.74 -2.88
C ALA A 60 1.15 1.32 -3.42
N ALA A 61 -0.11 1.02 -3.71
CA ALA A 61 -0.58 -0.31 -4.13
C ALA A 61 0.23 -0.88 -5.32
N SER A 62 0.67 -0.04 -6.25
CA SER A 62 1.52 -0.41 -7.39
C SER A 62 2.91 -0.93 -7.01
N LEU A 63 3.36 -0.70 -5.77
CA LEU A 63 4.66 -1.16 -5.27
C LEU A 63 4.57 -2.52 -4.57
N ASN A 64 3.37 -3.04 -4.29
CA ASN A 64 3.18 -4.18 -3.40
C ASN A 64 4.01 -5.41 -3.82
N THR A 65 4.00 -5.77 -5.09
CA THR A 65 4.72 -6.95 -5.60
C THR A 65 6.23 -6.78 -5.43
N VAL A 66 6.79 -5.68 -5.94
CA VAL A 66 8.25 -5.44 -5.89
C VAL A 66 8.77 -5.26 -4.47
N MET A 67 8.04 -4.55 -3.61
CA MET A 67 8.43 -4.32 -2.23
C MET A 67 8.37 -5.62 -1.41
N THR A 68 7.38 -6.49 -1.67
CA THR A 68 7.33 -7.81 -1.05
C THR A 68 8.54 -8.67 -1.41
N GLU A 69 9.02 -8.60 -2.64
CA GLU A 69 10.23 -9.33 -3.07
C GLU A 69 11.50 -8.72 -2.45
N LEU A 70 11.61 -7.39 -2.44
CA LEU A 70 12.74 -6.68 -1.81
C LEU A 70 12.83 -6.97 -0.31
N ALA A 71 11.70 -7.03 0.40
CA ALA A 71 11.70 -7.39 1.82
C ALA A 71 12.25 -8.79 2.06
N LYS A 72 11.88 -9.76 1.24
CA LYS A 72 12.43 -11.14 1.34
C LYS A 72 13.94 -11.18 1.13
N GLU A 73 14.47 -10.37 0.19
CA GLU A 73 15.91 -10.27 -0.02
C GLU A 73 16.59 -9.60 1.16
N TYR A 74 16.07 -8.46 1.64
CA TYR A 74 16.61 -7.73 2.78
C TYR A 74 16.66 -8.59 4.05
N GLN A 75 15.61 -9.34 4.33
CA GLN A 75 15.52 -10.20 5.52
C GLN A 75 16.51 -11.38 5.52
N LYS A 76 17.13 -11.74 4.37
CA LYS A 76 18.20 -12.75 4.35
C LYS A 76 19.44 -12.28 5.11
N ASP A 77 19.77 -10.99 4.98
CA ASP A 77 20.91 -10.35 5.62
C ASP A 77 20.55 -9.74 6.99
N HIS A 78 19.25 -9.48 7.22
CA HIS A 78 18.71 -8.86 8.44
C HIS A 78 17.54 -9.70 9.01
N PRO A 79 17.82 -10.91 9.52
CA PRO A 79 16.77 -11.85 9.94
C PRO A 79 15.98 -11.39 11.18
N ASN A 80 16.51 -10.43 11.94
CA ASN A 80 15.87 -9.81 13.08
C ASN A 80 14.95 -8.64 12.71
N VAL A 81 14.90 -8.23 11.42
CA VAL A 81 14.03 -7.15 10.95
C VAL A 81 12.78 -7.71 10.30
N LYS A 82 11.62 -7.32 10.79
CA LYS A 82 10.31 -7.65 10.24
C LYS A 82 9.71 -6.41 9.57
N ILE A 83 9.50 -6.47 8.26
CA ILE A 83 8.88 -5.39 7.51
C ILE A 83 7.40 -5.71 7.34
N ILE A 84 6.54 -4.78 7.78
CA ILE A 84 5.09 -4.89 7.68
C ILE A 84 4.61 -3.85 6.69
N TYR A 85 3.95 -4.30 5.61
CA TYR A 85 3.42 -3.40 4.59
C TYR A 85 1.93 -3.11 4.81
N ASN A 86 1.58 -1.83 4.70
CA ASN A 86 0.23 -1.36 4.44
C ASN A 86 0.20 -0.83 3.01
N ALA A 87 -0.49 -1.57 2.11
CA ALA A 87 -0.51 -1.27 0.69
C ALA A 87 -1.89 -0.79 0.25
N ASP A 88 -2.01 0.49 -0.12
CA ASP A 88 -3.25 1.08 -0.65
C ASP A 88 -2.95 2.27 -1.58
N SER A 89 -3.97 3.03 -1.98
CA SER A 89 -3.75 4.28 -2.71
C SER A 89 -2.95 5.26 -1.85
N SER A 90 -2.05 6.02 -2.49
CA SER A 90 -1.26 7.02 -1.75
C SER A 90 -2.13 8.07 -1.05
N GLY A 91 -3.34 8.34 -1.57
CA GLY A 91 -4.32 9.22 -0.93
C GLY A 91 -4.90 8.64 0.35
N THR A 92 -5.27 7.35 0.35
CA THR A 92 -5.75 6.64 1.55
C THR A 92 -4.65 6.59 2.62
N LEU A 93 -3.42 6.27 2.21
CA LEU A 93 -2.27 6.18 3.12
C LEU A 93 -1.92 7.53 3.74
N LEU A 94 -1.99 8.62 2.96
CA LEU A 94 -1.85 9.99 3.47
C LEU A 94 -2.86 10.24 4.61
N THR A 95 -4.15 9.96 4.37
CA THR A 95 -5.20 10.16 5.38
C THR A 95 -4.93 9.34 6.64
N GLN A 96 -4.50 8.09 6.50
CA GLN A 96 -4.15 7.23 7.64
C GLN A 96 -2.98 7.80 8.47
N ILE A 97 -1.94 8.35 7.81
CA ILE A 97 -0.83 9.01 8.50
C ILE A 97 -1.32 10.25 9.26
N GLU A 98 -2.17 11.09 8.62
CA GLU A 98 -2.79 12.27 9.26
C GLU A 98 -3.69 11.89 10.44
N GLU A 99 -4.33 10.73 10.40
CA GLU A 99 -5.14 10.16 11.48
C GLU A 99 -4.31 9.50 12.60
N GLY A 100 -2.98 9.45 12.47
CA GLY A 100 -2.07 8.94 13.48
C GLY A 100 -1.87 7.41 13.44
N TYR A 101 -2.08 6.78 12.29
CA TYR A 101 -1.68 5.38 12.13
C TYR A 101 -0.15 5.28 12.16
N GLU A 102 0.35 4.24 12.80
CA GLU A 102 1.78 3.95 12.91
C GLU A 102 2.39 3.69 11.53
N CYS A 103 3.39 4.50 11.17
CA CYS A 103 4.08 4.45 9.90
C CYS A 103 5.51 4.96 10.05
N ASP A 104 6.51 4.14 9.73
CA ASP A 104 7.92 4.52 9.76
C ASP A 104 8.38 5.09 8.42
N LEU A 105 7.94 4.46 7.33
CA LEU A 105 8.29 4.86 5.97
C LEU A 105 7.03 4.97 5.11
N PHE A 106 6.93 6.05 4.35
CA PHE A 106 5.89 6.23 3.34
C PHE A 106 6.49 6.28 1.95
N PHE A 107 6.05 5.39 1.05
CA PHE A 107 6.45 5.33 -0.34
C PHE A 107 5.25 5.60 -1.25
N SER A 108 5.13 6.84 -1.70
CA SER A 108 4.00 7.35 -2.49
C SER A 108 4.20 7.13 -3.99
N ALA A 109 3.09 6.99 -4.73
CA ALA A 109 3.09 6.98 -6.19
C ALA A 109 2.96 8.39 -6.81
N ALA A 110 3.02 9.44 -6.02
CA ALA A 110 3.02 10.82 -6.49
C ALA A 110 3.64 11.78 -5.46
N GLN A 111 4.18 12.89 -5.96
CA GLN A 111 4.76 13.96 -5.15
C GLN A 111 3.72 14.64 -4.26
N LYS A 112 2.48 14.83 -4.75
CA LYS A 112 1.43 15.59 -4.05
C LYS A 112 1.21 15.14 -2.60
N GLN A 113 1.11 13.84 -2.34
CA GLN A 113 0.88 13.31 -1.00
C GLN A 113 2.09 13.54 -0.08
N MET A 114 3.28 13.44 -0.64
CA MET A 114 4.51 13.73 0.08
C MET A 114 4.63 15.23 0.40
N ASP A 115 4.24 16.11 -0.55
CA ASP A 115 4.23 17.56 -0.34
C ASP A 115 3.31 17.96 0.81
N VAL A 116 2.15 17.32 0.94
CA VAL A 116 1.21 17.56 2.05
C VAL A 116 1.85 17.16 3.38
N LEU A 117 2.36 15.93 3.50
CA LEU A 117 2.98 15.46 4.74
C LEU A 117 4.21 16.29 5.15
N GLU A 118 4.99 16.76 4.18
CA GLU A 118 6.15 17.61 4.42
C GLU A 118 5.70 18.99 4.93
N ALA A 119 4.70 19.60 4.29
CA ALA A 119 4.16 20.90 4.68
C ALA A 119 3.52 20.88 6.07
N ASP A 120 2.85 19.78 6.42
CA ASP A 120 2.19 19.59 7.71
C ASP A 120 3.15 19.07 8.80
N GLY A 121 4.42 18.84 8.44
CA GLY A 121 5.48 18.50 9.39
C GLY A 121 5.51 17.05 9.85
N PHE A 122 4.85 16.14 9.11
CA PHE A 122 4.83 14.71 9.42
C PHE A 122 6.13 13.98 9.02
N LEU A 123 6.96 14.56 8.14
CA LEU A 123 8.17 13.90 7.66
C LEU A 123 9.39 14.25 8.51
N VAL A 124 10.32 13.31 8.62
CA VAL A 124 11.65 13.57 9.18
C VAL A 124 12.44 14.40 8.16
N ASP A 125 13.00 15.52 8.60
CA ASP A 125 13.69 16.48 7.75
C ASP A 125 14.84 15.84 6.96
N GLY A 126 14.86 16.06 5.65
CA GLY A 126 15.93 15.61 4.77
C GLY A 126 15.91 14.12 4.39
N THR A 127 14.88 13.38 4.79
CA THR A 127 14.74 11.95 4.43
C THR A 127 14.00 11.72 3.11
N ARG A 128 13.27 12.73 2.61
CA ARG A 128 12.55 12.63 1.34
C ARG A 128 13.52 12.41 0.17
N SER A 129 13.24 11.41 -0.66
CA SER A 129 14.00 11.08 -1.85
C SER A 129 13.10 10.62 -2.98
N ASP A 130 13.37 11.08 -4.20
CA ASP A 130 12.74 10.59 -5.42
C ASP A 130 13.44 9.30 -5.86
N VAL A 131 12.73 8.18 -5.89
CA VAL A 131 13.34 6.87 -6.09
C VAL A 131 13.20 6.38 -7.53
N VAL A 132 11.98 6.38 -8.08
CA VAL A 132 11.69 5.85 -9.42
C VAL A 132 10.68 6.72 -10.17
N ASN A 133 10.72 6.62 -11.51
CA ASN A 133 9.66 7.09 -12.40
C ASN A 133 8.85 5.90 -12.90
N ASN A 134 7.54 6.12 -13.05
CA ASN A 134 6.62 5.17 -13.66
C ASN A 134 5.91 5.81 -14.86
N GLN A 135 5.11 5.06 -15.60
CA GLN A 135 4.28 5.57 -16.69
C GLN A 135 2.87 5.02 -16.60
N VAL A 136 1.90 5.86 -16.93
CA VAL A 136 0.51 5.42 -17.12
C VAL A 136 0.41 4.63 -18.42
N VAL A 137 -0.30 3.52 -18.38
CA VAL A 137 -0.61 2.69 -19.54
C VAL A 137 -2.11 2.43 -19.62
N VAL A 138 -2.60 2.25 -20.85
CA VAL A 138 -3.94 1.74 -21.13
C VAL A 138 -3.82 0.25 -21.41
N ILE A 139 -4.55 -0.57 -20.67
CA ILE A 139 -4.48 -2.03 -20.74
C ILE A 139 -5.83 -2.65 -21.13
N THR A 140 -5.76 -3.86 -21.66
CA THR A 140 -6.90 -4.74 -21.93
C THR A 140 -6.46 -6.20 -21.84
N LEU A 141 -7.40 -7.13 -21.77
CA LEU A 141 -7.10 -8.57 -21.86
C LEU A 141 -6.44 -8.93 -23.20
N LYS A 142 -5.56 -9.93 -23.19
CA LYS A 142 -4.82 -10.43 -24.37
C LYS A 142 -5.74 -10.77 -25.53
N ASP A 143 -6.85 -11.43 -25.22
CA ASP A 143 -7.81 -11.92 -26.22
C ASP A 143 -8.96 -10.95 -26.48
N SER A 144 -8.92 -9.75 -25.90
CA SER A 144 -9.93 -8.71 -26.10
C SER A 144 -10.07 -8.33 -27.56
N LYS A 145 -11.30 -8.07 -27.98
CA LYS A 145 -11.64 -7.55 -29.33
C LYS A 145 -11.91 -6.05 -29.30
N THR A 146 -11.42 -5.38 -28.26
CA THR A 146 -11.58 -3.92 -28.12
C THR A 146 -11.14 -3.16 -29.36
N LYS A 147 -11.82 -2.07 -29.65
CA LYS A 147 -11.43 -1.10 -30.66
C LYS A 147 -10.57 0.03 -30.11
N VAL A 148 -10.45 0.08 -28.78
CA VAL A 148 -9.63 1.08 -28.10
C VAL A 148 -8.16 0.94 -28.51
N LYS A 149 -7.52 2.08 -28.75
CA LYS A 149 -6.08 2.17 -29.09
C LYS A 149 -5.32 2.94 -28.03
N GLY A 150 -6.01 3.64 -27.13
CA GLY A 150 -5.43 4.45 -26.09
C GLY A 150 -6.43 5.46 -25.55
N LEU A 151 -5.94 6.45 -24.81
CA LEU A 151 -6.77 7.48 -24.17
C LEU A 151 -7.63 8.27 -25.18
N ALA A 152 -7.14 8.46 -26.43
CA ALA A 152 -7.83 9.28 -27.42
C ALA A 152 -9.16 8.71 -27.91
N ASN A 153 -9.41 7.43 -27.72
CA ASN A 153 -10.62 6.77 -28.22
C ASN A 153 -11.24 5.79 -27.19
N LEU A 154 -11.21 6.17 -25.92
CA LEU A 154 -11.82 5.39 -24.84
C LEU A 154 -13.35 5.23 -25.02
N GLN A 155 -14.00 6.10 -25.79
CA GLN A 155 -15.43 5.98 -26.16
C GLN A 155 -15.75 4.69 -26.96
N ASP A 156 -14.73 4.03 -27.51
CA ASP A 156 -14.92 2.79 -28.24
C ASP A 156 -14.93 1.55 -27.32
N ALA A 157 -14.72 1.74 -26.00
CA ALA A 157 -14.82 0.69 -24.98
C ALA A 157 -16.28 0.42 -24.60
N GLU A 158 -16.57 -0.82 -24.21
CA GLU A 158 -17.83 -1.18 -23.54
C GLU A 158 -17.83 -0.71 -22.08
N SER A 159 -16.67 -0.82 -21.39
CA SER A 159 -16.49 -0.37 -20.01
C SER A 159 -15.02 -0.06 -19.70
N ILE A 160 -14.80 0.87 -18.78
CA ILE A 160 -13.48 1.36 -18.40
C ILE A 160 -13.29 1.23 -16.89
N ALA A 161 -12.23 0.55 -16.44
CA ALA A 161 -11.76 0.63 -15.07
C ALA A 161 -10.84 1.85 -14.91
N LEU A 162 -11.19 2.76 -14.01
CA LEU A 162 -10.47 4.00 -13.78
C LEU A 162 -10.34 4.26 -12.29
N ALA A 163 -9.14 4.56 -11.82
CA ALA A 163 -8.96 4.93 -10.42
C ALA A 163 -9.54 6.33 -10.13
N GLY A 164 -10.01 6.56 -8.90
CA GLY A 164 -10.52 7.84 -8.45
C GLY A 164 -9.50 8.97 -8.54
N GLY A 165 -9.95 10.24 -8.54
CA GLY A 165 -9.07 11.40 -8.70
C GLY A 165 -8.06 11.59 -7.56
N SER A 166 -8.38 11.14 -6.35
CA SER A 166 -7.46 11.14 -5.21
C SER A 166 -6.34 10.09 -5.33
N VAL A 167 -6.54 9.08 -6.19
CA VAL A 167 -5.56 8.03 -6.46
C VAL A 167 -4.55 8.55 -7.49
N PRO A 168 -3.23 8.42 -7.28
CA PRO A 168 -2.23 8.98 -8.19
C PRO A 168 -2.42 8.62 -9.66
N VAL A 169 -2.62 7.34 -10.02
CA VAL A 169 -2.84 6.94 -11.42
C VAL A 169 -4.11 7.56 -11.99
N GLY A 170 -5.17 7.68 -11.19
CA GLY A 170 -6.41 8.34 -11.58
C GLY A 170 -6.22 9.83 -11.85
N LYS A 171 -5.43 10.53 -11.02
CA LYS A 171 -5.04 11.93 -11.25
C LYS A 171 -4.22 12.09 -12.53
N TYR A 172 -3.18 11.27 -12.73
CA TYR A 172 -2.35 11.33 -13.94
C TYR A 172 -3.15 11.04 -15.21
N THR A 173 -4.11 10.10 -15.14
CA THR A 173 -5.01 9.83 -16.27
C THR A 173 -5.89 11.05 -16.58
N ARG A 174 -6.48 11.69 -15.57
CA ARG A 174 -7.28 12.91 -15.73
C ARG A 174 -6.46 14.06 -16.28
N GLN A 175 -5.24 14.24 -15.77
CA GLN A 175 -4.30 15.23 -16.30
C GLN A 175 -4.01 15.02 -17.79
N ALA A 176 -3.81 13.75 -18.20
CA ALA A 176 -3.59 13.43 -19.60
C ALA A 176 -4.83 13.78 -20.46
N LEU A 177 -6.04 13.46 -20.00
CA LEU A 177 -7.27 13.81 -20.71
C LEU A 177 -7.47 15.33 -20.87
N VAL A 178 -7.10 16.11 -19.85
CA VAL A 178 -7.10 17.59 -19.92
C VAL A 178 -6.07 18.07 -20.92
N ASN A 179 -4.83 17.59 -20.85
CA ASN A 179 -3.74 18.00 -21.73
C ASN A 179 -3.98 17.60 -23.21
N MET A 180 -4.77 16.54 -23.43
CA MET A 180 -5.24 16.14 -24.76
C MET A 180 -6.41 16.99 -25.25
N GLY A 181 -7.00 17.86 -24.42
CA GLY A 181 -8.17 18.67 -24.77
C GLY A 181 -9.47 17.84 -24.86
N ILE A 182 -9.51 16.65 -24.31
CA ILE A 182 -10.73 15.80 -24.24
C ILE A 182 -11.67 16.33 -23.18
N ILE A 183 -11.10 16.75 -22.04
CA ILE A 183 -11.83 17.37 -20.93
C ILE A 183 -11.34 18.79 -20.76
N HIS A 184 -12.26 19.74 -20.67
CA HIS A 184 -11.97 21.15 -20.43
C HIS A 184 -12.40 21.50 -19.01
N THR A 185 -11.42 21.83 -18.16
CA THR A 185 -11.67 22.28 -16.79
C THR A 185 -10.70 23.38 -16.41
N SER A 186 -11.15 24.28 -15.52
CA SER A 186 -10.27 25.25 -14.83
C SER A 186 -9.88 24.77 -13.43
N ASN A 187 -10.41 23.64 -12.99
CA ASN A 187 -10.15 23.04 -11.68
C ASN A 187 -8.94 22.10 -11.73
N ASP A 188 -8.47 21.67 -10.58
CA ASP A 188 -7.44 20.65 -10.48
C ASP A 188 -7.96 19.34 -11.12
N PRO A 189 -7.20 18.67 -11.99
CA PRO A 189 -7.61 17.44 -12.66
C PRO A 189 -8.12 16.33 -11.71
N ASP A 190 -7.64 16.27 -10.48
CA ASP A 190 -8.08 15.29 -9.50
C ASP A 190 -9.54 15.50 -9.03
N SER A 191 -10.13 16.68 -9.27
CA SER A 191 -11.54 16.95 -8.99
C SER A 191 -12.50 16.47 -10.08
N ILE A 192 -12.01 16.06 -11.25
CA ILE A 192 -12.83 15.55 -12.35
C ILE A 192 -13.45 14.22 -11.94
N THR A 193 -14.76 14.14 -12.00
CA THR A 193 -15.52 12.94 -11.62
C THR A 193 -15.52 11.88 -12.73
N ALA A 194 -15.80 10.62 -12.36
CA ALA A 194 -16.01 9.53 -13.33
C ALA A 194 -17.18 9.85 -14.29
N GLN A 195 -18.21 10.53 -13.80
CA GLN A 195 -19.35 10.94 -14.62
C GLN A 195 -18.94 11.95 -15.70
N GLU A 196 -18.15 12.98 -15.36
CA GLU A 196 -17.66 13.97 -16.33
C GLU A 196 -16.78 13.31 -17.40
N ILE A 197 -15.98 12.30 -17.02
CA ILE A 197 -15.17 11.52 -17.96
C ILE A 197 -16.09 10.68 -18.86
N SER A 198 -17.09 9.98 -18.29
CA SER A 198 -18.07 9.22 -19.04
C SER A 198 -18.79 10.09 -20.09
N GLU A 199 -19.26 11.27 -19.68
CA GLU A 199 -19.94 12.23 -20.57
C GLU A 199 -19.02 12.73 -21.69
N ALA A 200 -17.74 13.02 -21.40
CA ALA A 200 -16.76 13.42 -22.40
C ALA A 200 -16.52 12.34 -23.47
N PHE A 201 -16.70 11.07 -23.11
CA PHE A 201 -16.59 9.92 -23.99
C PHE A 201 -17.96 9.39 -24.49
N GLY A 202 -19.02 10.22 -24.45
CA GLY A 202 -20.32 9.87 -25.01
C GLY A 202 -21.15 8.92 -24.17
N GLY A 203 -20.89 8.81 -22.87
CA GLY A 203 -21.64 8.01 -21.91
C GLY A 203 -21.11 6.59 -21.72
N VAL A 204 -19.82 6.35 -21.99
CA VAL A 204 -19.18 5.06 -21.74
C VAL A 204 -19.25 4.70 -20.25
N GLU A 205 -19.45 3.42 -19.95
CA GLU A 205 -19.50 2.94 -18.57
C GLU A 205 -18.11 3.04 -17.91
N ILE A 206 -18.05 3.70 -16.73
CA ILE A 206 -16.83 3.82 -15.94
C ILE A 206 -17.03 3.14 -14.60
N SER A 207 -16.19 2.16 -14.31
CA SER A 207 -16.04 1.53 -12.99
C SER A 207 -14.92 2.25 -12.25
N GLU A 208 -15.27 3.15 -11.32
CA GLU A 208 -14.27 3.86 -10.52
C GLU A 208 -13.74 2.96 -9.41
N GLN A 209 -12.40 2.93 -9.26
CA GLN A 209 -11.68 2.07 -8.34
C GLN A 209 -10.94 2.88 -7.27
N ASP A 210 -10.85 2.34 -6.06
CA ASP A 210 -10.21 3.00 -4.90
C ASP A 210 -8.68 3.00 -4.98
N ASN A 211 -8.09 2.09 -5.76
CA ASN A 211 -6.65 2.03 -5.98
C ASN A 211 -6.30 1.35 -7.32
N VAL A 212 -5.00 1.43 -7.69
CA VAL A 212 -4.51 0.93 -8.97
C VAL A 212 -4.60 -0.59 -9.10
N SER A 213 -4.40 -1.35 -8.01
CA SER A 213 -4.48 -2.81 -8.05
C SER A 213 -5.90 -3.30 -8.35
N LYS A 214 -6.94 -2.55 -7.90
CA LYS A 214 -8.33 -2.84 -8.24
C LYS A 214 -8.64 -2.53 -9.71
N VAL A 215 -8.01 -1.52 -10.31
CA VAL A 215 -8.10 -1.28 -11.76
C VAL A 215 -7.54 -2.46 -12.53
N LEU A 216 -6.33 -2.92 -12.17
CA LEU A 216 -5.70 -4.08 -12.78
C LEU A 216 -6.60 -5.33 -12.67
N ALA A 217 -7.09 -5.62 -11.46
CA ALA A 217 -7.97 -6.75 -11.19
C ALA A 217 -9.26 -6.69 -12.03
N ALA A 218 -9.90 -5.51 -12.14
CA ALA A 218 -11.12 -5.36 -12.92
C ALA A 218 -10.93 -5.69 -14.40
N VAL A 219 -9.75 -5.43 -14.97
CA VAL A 219 -9.42 -5.81 -16.35
C VAL A 219 -9.05 -7.28 -16.44
N VAL A 220 -8.19 -7.79 -15.55
CA VAL A 220 -7.73 -9.20 -15.55
C VAL A 220 -8.90 -10.18 -15.36
N GLU A 221 -9.85 -9.82 -14.49
CA GLU A 221 -11.06 -10.61 -14.24
C GLU A 221 -12.15 -10.43 -15.32
N GLY A 222 -11.94 -9.53 -16.29
CA GLY A 222 -12.87 -9.25 -17.37
C GLY A 222 -14.14 -8.48 -16.96
N SER A 223 -14.12 -7.85 -15.77
CA SER A 223 -15.22 -6.98 -15.31
C SER A 223 -15.26 -5.66 -16.07
N CYS A 224 -14.12 -5.20 -16.59
CA CYS A 224 -13.99 -4.05 -17.47
C CYS A 224 -13.17 -4.41 -18.71
N GLU A 225 -13.53 -3.83 -19.87
CA GLU A 225 -12.87 -4.11 -21.15
C GLU A 225 -11.46 -3.52 -21.21
N VAL A 226 -11.31 -2.29 -20.71
CA VAL A 226 -10.04 -1.58 -20.66
C VAL A 226 -9.85 -0.92 -19.29
N GLY A 227 -8.61 -0.54 -18.98
CA GLY A 227 -8.31 0.22 -17.77
C GLY A 227 -7.03 1.04 -17.91
N THR A 228 -6.85 2.01 -16.99
CA THR A 228 -5.61 2.78 -16.89
C THR A 228 -4.88 2.41 -15.61
N THR A 229 -3.66 1.90 -15.76
CA THR A 229 -2.78 1.47 -14.66
C THR A 229 -1.37 2.00 -14.90
N TYR A 230 -0.40 1.58 -14.09
CA TYR A 230 0.99 1.87 -14.36
C TYR A 230 1.67 0.75 -15.14
N TYR A 231 2.74 1.09 -15.85
CA TYR A 231 3.55 0.11 -16.56
C TYR A 231 4.08 -0.99 -15.63
N SER A 232 4.50 -0.62 -14.42
CA SER A 232 4.98 -1.60 -13.43
C SER A 232 3.94 -2.63 -13.00
N ASP A 233 2.64 -2.27 -13.03
CA ASP A 233 1.57 -3.18 -12.62
C ASP A 233 1.33 -4.30 -13.63
N THR A 234 1.81 -4.12 -14.87
CA THR A 234 1.69 -5.16 -15.91
C THR A 234 2.75 -6.26 -15.81
N TYR A 235 3.73 -6.09 -14.92
CA TYR A 235 4.75 -7.10 -14.68
C TYR A 235 4.14 -8.37 -14.07
N GLY A 236 4.43 -9.51 -14.70
CA GLY A 236 3.85 -10.81 -14.33
C GLY A 236 2.49 -11.10 -14.99
N TYR A 237 1.96 -10.17 -15.81
CA TYR A 237 0.70 -10.32 -16.56
C TYR A 237 0.90 -10.25 -18.08
N GLU A 238 2.13 -10.41 -18.58
CA GLU A 238 2.49 -10.26 -20.00
C GLU A 238 1.76 -11.27 -20.90
N ASP A 239 1.37 -12.42 -20.35
CA ASP A 239 0.60 -13.45 -21.05
C ASP A 239 -0.92 -13.22 -21.00
N GLU A 240 -1.39 -12.37 -20.08
CA GLU A 240 -2.82 -12.10 -19.84
C GLU A 240 -3.28 -10.76 -20.39
N LEU A 241 -2.36 -9.78 -20.45
CA LEU A 241 -2.67 -8.39 -20.81
C LEU A 241 -1.97 -7.93 -22.08
N ASN A 242 -2.61 -7.00 -22.79
CA ASN A 242 -2.02 -6.14 -23.79
C ASN A 242 -1.95 -4.70 -23.28
N ILE A 243 -0.82 -4.05 -23.48
CA ILE A 243 -0.68 -2.60 -23.35
C ILE A 243 -1.09 -1.97 -24.69
N LEU A 244 -2.19 -1.24 -24.68
CA LEU A 244 -2.72 -0.54 -25.87
C LEU A 244 -1.96 0.77 -26.12
N GLN A 245 -1.57 1.45 -25.03
CA GLN A 245 -0.83 2.70 -25.08
C GLN A 245 0.03 2.85 -23.82
N THR A 246 1.27 3.29 -24.00
CA THR A 246 2.08 3.92 -22.93
C THR A 246 1.92 5.42 -23.07
N VAL A 247 1.38 6.08 -22.04
CA VAL A 247 1.04 7.50 -22.08
C VAL A 247 2.31 8.34 -21.92
N SER A 248 2.51 9.32 -22.84
CA SER A 248 3.69 10.20 -22.80
C SER A 248 3.70 11.07 -21.54
N TYR A 249 4.89 11.33 -21.00
CA TYR A 249 5.10 12.31 -19.92
C TYR A 249 4.69 13.73 -20.31
N ASP A 250 4.63 14.06 -21.60
CA ASP A 250 4.08 15.36 -22.05
C ASP A 250 2.60 15.53 -21.67
N LEU A 251 1.89 14.41 -21.46
CA LEU A 251 0.48 14.40 -21.10
C LEU A 251 0.26 14.26 -19.58
N THR A 252 1.07 13.46 -18.91
CA THR A 252 0.92 13.17 -17.47
C THR A 252 1.79 14.03 -16.57
N GLY A 253 2.89 14.60 -17.10
CA GLY A 253 4.05 14.97 -16.31
C GLY A 253 4.83 13.74 -15.85
N ASN A 254 5.94 13.96 -15.14
CA ASN A 254 6.73 12.87 -14.57
C ASN A 254 5.95 12.18 -13.45
N VAL A 255 5.87 10.86 -13.51
CA VAL A 255 5.23 10.02 -12.49
C VAL A 255 6.32 9.58 -11.50
N ILE A 256 6.67 10.47 -10.58
CA ILE A 256 7.74 10.25 -9.61
C ILE A 256 7.17 9.61 -8.35
N TYR A 257 7.88 8.60 -7.86
CA TYR A 257 7.59 7.91 -6.61
C TYR A 257 8.60 8.35 -5.55
N PRO A 258 8.23 9.25 -4.64
CA PRO A 258 9.04 9.65 -3.52
C PRO A 258 8.86 8.70 -2.34
N ILE A 259 9.93 8.52 -1.55
CA ILE A 259 9.93 7.89 -0.24
C ILE A 259 10.38 8.88 0.82
N ALA A 260 9.86 8.77 2.03
CA ALA A 260 10.34 9.53 3.19
C ALA A 260 10.07 8.76 4.49
N GLN A 261 10.85 9.09 5.51
CA GLN A 261 10.60 8.66 6.88
C GLN A 261 9.51 9.54 7.50
N VAL A 262 8.54 8.90 8.12
CA VAL A 262 7.44 9.56 8.85
C VAL A 262 7.84 9.70 10.30
N LYS A 263 7.54 10.85 10.92
CA LYS A 263 7.73 11.03 12.36
C LYS A 263 6.69 10.20 13.11
N ASN A 264 7.16 9.26 13.91
CA ASN A 264 6.37 8.60 14.93
C ASN A 264 7.12 8.66 16.25
N ASP A 265 6.41 8.58 17.37
CA ASP A 265 7.01 8.74 18.70
C ASP A 265 7.94 7.57 19.06
N GLU A 266 7.90 6.46 18.32
CA GLU A 266 8.69 5.25 18.56
C GLU A 266 9.91 5.12 17.64
N ALA A 267 9.92 5.78 16.47
CA ALA A 267 10.98 5.66 15.45
C ALA A 267 12.24 6.48 15.72
N SER A 268 12.36 7.15 16.87
CA SER A 268 13.48 8.08 17.12
C SER A 268 14.82 7.40 17.38
N ASP A 269 14.88 6.09 17.56
CA ASP A 269 16.08 5.36 18.01
C ASP A 269 16.47 4.12 17.16
N ALA A 270 15.87 3.88 15.99
CA ALA A 270 16.18 2.72 15.13
C ALA A 270 17.15 3.04 13.99
#